data_c0661b2ae2131df12f7428f6adcbea49
#
_entry.id   c0661b2ae2131df12f7428f6adcbea49
#
_cell.length_a   1.000
_cell.length_b   1.000
_cell.length_c   1.000
_cell.angle_alpha   90.00
_cell.angle_beta   90.00
_cell.angle_gamma   90.00
#
_symmetry.space_group_name_H-M   'P 1'
#
loop_
_entity.id
_entity.type
_entity.pdbx_description
1 polymer ?
#
loop_
_entity_poly.entity_id
_entity_poly.type
_entity_poly.pdbx_seq_one_letter_code
_entity_poly.pdbx_strand_id
1 'polypeptide(L)'
;MTLMRFDPFRELDRLADQALAGPRTPRTLPMEALRRGDQFIVSMDVPGTEPNDIDVTVERNVVEITARRQPIRQEGDEVIVDERPQGEFRRQLFLGENLDPNKLSAACDRGVLTLTIPVSEASKPRKVEIGGSQQGRQSVQTDSGQRQSVNA
;
A
#
# COMPACT_ATOMS: atom_id res chain seq x y z
N MET A 1 -30.50 46.43 34.67
CA MET A 1 -31.08 45.49 33.70
C MET A 1 -30.24 45.47 32.42
N THR A 2 -29.41 44.47 32.28
CA THR A 2 -28.59 44.33 31.08
C THR A 2 -29.44 43.63 30.02
N LEU A 3 -29.84 44.38 28.99
CA LEU A 3 -30.51 43.86 27.82
C LEU A 3 -29.48 43.01 27.05
N MET A 4 -29.61 41.70 27.11
CA MET A 4 -28.92 40.79 26.17
C MET A 4 -29.36 41.21 24.77
N ARG A 5 -28.51 41.86 24.03
CA ARG A 5 -28.66 42.04 22.60
C ARG A 5 -28.51 40.67 21.95
N PHE A 6 -29.64 40.06 21.61
CA PHE A 6 -29.68 38.93 20.75
C PHE A 6 -29.26 39.40 19.34
N ASP A 7 -28.06 39.02 18.90
CA ASP A 7 -27.56 39.33 17.58
C ASP A 7 -27.73 38.05 16.68
N PRO A 8 -28.80 38.00 15.88
CA PRO A 8 -29.10 36.83 15.09
C PRO A 8 -28.03 36.56 14.00
N PHE A 9 -27.25 37.56 13.63
CA PHE A 9 -26.22 37.38 12.62
C PHE A 9 -24.98 36.65 13.18
N ARG A 10 -24.66 36.83 14.46
CA ARG A 10 -23.59 36.07 15.12
C ARG A 10 -23.90 34.59 15.27
N GLU A 11 -25.17 34.23 15.44
CA GLU A 11 -25.56 32.81 15.46
C GLU A 11 -25.55 32.20 14.05
N LEU A 12 -25.94 32.99 13.02
CA LEU A 12 -25.83 32.54 11.64
C LEU A 12 -24.38 32.33 11.21
N ASP A 13 -23.47 33.23 11.60
CA ASP A 13 -22.04 33.06 11.34
C ASP A 13 -21.46 31.81 12.04
N ARG A 14 -21.89 31.53 13.29
CA ARG A 14 -21.50 30.29 13.99
C ARG A 14 -22.05 29.04 13.32
N LEU A 15 -23.29 29.09 12.83
CA LEU A 15 -23.90 27.97 12.10
C LEU A 15 -23.27 27.78 10.72
N ALA A 16 -22.89 28.87 10.04
CA ALA A 16 -22.15 28.82 8.79
C ALA A 16 -20.75 28.25 9.01
N ASP A 17 -20.03 28.67 10.05
CA ASP A 17 -18.74 28.11 10.42
C ASP A 17 -18.83 26.62 10.84
N GLN A 18 -19.91 26.22 11.51
CA GLN A 18 -20.16 24.79 11.83
C GLN A 18 -20.59 23.97 10.60
N ALA A 19 -21.30 24.56 9.66
CA ALA A 19 -21.71 23.88 8.42
C ALA A 19 -20.55 23.77 7.42
N LEU A 20 -19.65 24.75 7.42
CA LEU A 20 -18.40 24.74 6.64
C LEU A 20 -17.29 23.94 7.31
N ALA A 21 -17.30 23.82 8.64
CA ALA A 21 -16.55 22.82 9.39
C ALA A 21 -17.32 21.49 9.30
N GLY A 22 -17.48 20.95 8.08
CA GLY A 22 -17.96 19.59 7.85
C GLY A 22 -17.20 18.61 8.76
N PRO A 23 -17.76 17.39 9.01
CA PRO A 23 -17.11 16.40 9.88
C PRO A 23 -15.65 16.33 9.45
N ARG A 24 -14.75 16.44 10.42
CA ARG A 24 -13.30 16.36 10.18
C ARG A 24 -13.00 15.00 9.58
N THR A 25 -13.28 14.87 8.28
CA THR A 25 -12.84 13.72 7.51
C THR A 25 -11.33 13.68 7.66
N PRO A 26 -10.77 12.56 8.09
CA PRO A 26 -9.32 12.44 8.17
C PRO A 26 -8.77 12.87 6.82
N ARG A 27 -7.90 13.87 6.84
CA ARG A 27 -7.33 14.41 5.61
C ARG A 27 -6.53 13.30 4.96
N THR A 28 -6.94 12.90 3.78
CA THR A 28 -6.28 11.84 3.03
C THR A 28 -5.05 12.38 2.33
N LEU A 29 -4.01 11.56 2.26
CA LEU A 29 -2.83 11.82 1.46
C LEU A 29 -3.13 11.49 -0.01
N PRO A 30 -2.97 12.43 -0.96
CA PRO A 30 -3.05 12.11 -2.38
C PRO A 30 -2.01 11.05 -2.73
N MET A 31 -2.38 10.07 -3.54
CA MET A 31 -1.46 9.01 -3.90
C MET A 31 -1.58 8.60 -5.36
N GLU A 32 -0.47 8.11 -5.88
CA GLU A 32 -0.36 7.37 -7.12
C GLU A 32 0.16 5.96 -6.81
N ALA A 33 -0.41 4.94 -7.42
CA ALA A 33 0.06 3.57 -7.29
C ALA A 33 0.32 2.98 -8.69
N LEU A 34 1.48 2.38 -8.86
CA LEU A 34 1.87 1.76 -10.13
C LEU A 34 2.56 0.42 -9.90
N ARG A 35 2.54 -0.44 -10.91
CA ARG A 35 3.32 -1.67 -10.96
C ARG A 35 4.52 -1.49 -11.88
N ARG A 36 5.71 -1.87 -11.40
CA ARG A 36 6.94 -1.88 -12.17
C ARG A 36 7.61 -3.24 -12.03
N GLY A 37 7.45 -4.09 -13.06
CA GLY A 37 7.90 -5.47 -12.99
C GLY A 37 7.27 -6.23 -11.82
N ASP A 38 8.09 -6.74 -10.93
CA ASP A 38 7.68 -7.48 -9.73
C ASP A 38 7.56 -6.61 -8.48
N GLN A 39 7.33 -5.32 -8.64
CA GLN A 39 7.16 -4.38 -7.54
C GLN A 39 5.93 -3.52 -7.74
N PHE A 40 5.24 -3.23 -6.62
CA PHE A 40 4.26 -2.16 -6.53
C PHE A 40 4.91 -0.96 -5.88
N ILE A 41 4.72 0.21 -6.48
CA ILE A 41 5.25 1.48 -6.02
C ILE A 41 4.06 2.38 -5.73
N VAL A 42 4.00 2.90 -4.51
CA VAL A 42 2.97 3.85 -4.08
C VAL A 42 3.66 5.13 -3.67
N SER A 43 3.31 6.22 -4.32
CA SER A 43 3.83 7.57 -4.01
C SER A 43 2.72 8.40 -3.40
N MET A 44 3.03 9.11 -2.31
CA MET A 44 2.08 9.97 -1.59
C MET A 44 2.68 11.34 -1.34
N ASP A 45 1.87 12.39 -1.54
CA ASP A 45 2.30 13.75 -1.32
C ASP A 45 2.24 14.09 0.19
N VAL A 46 3.39 14.41 0.76
CA VAL A 46 3.58 14.79 2.17
C VAL A 46 4.35 16.11 2.30
N PRO A 47 3.98 17.16 1.56
CA PRO A 47 4.74 18.40 1.55
C PRO A 47 4.71 19.08 2.93
N GLY A 48 5.86 19.57 3.38
CA GLY A 48 5.99 20.25 4.68
C GLY A 48 5.88 19.29 5.88
N THR A 49 6.15 18.01 5.66
CA THR A 49 6.26 16.98 6.72
C THR A 49 7.71 16.49 6.73
N GLU A 50 8.29 16.40 7.93
CA GLU A 50 9.61 15.80 8.10
C GLU A 50 9.52 14.27 8.17
N PRO A 51 10.58 13.53 7.80
CA PRO A 51 10.57 12.07 7.90
C PRO A 51 10.23 11.54 9.30
N ASN A 52 10.61 12.25 10.36
CA ASN A 52 10.31 11.90 11.76
C ASN A 52 8.84 12.09 12.14
N ASP A 53 8.08 12.82 11.35
CA ASP A 53 6.64 13.04 11.51
C ASP A 53 5.80 12.09 10.66
N ILE A 54 6.45 11.09 10.03
CA ILE A 54 5.80 10.07 9.21
C ILE A 54 5.96 8.71 9.86
N ASP A 55 4.84 8.06 10.15
CA ASP A 55 4.79 6.69 10.65
C ASP A 55 4.20 5.78 9.58
N VAL A 56 4.87 4.67 9.31
CA VAL A 56 4.38 3.60 8.41
C VAL A 56 4.33 2.31 9.20
N THR A 57 3.14 1.81 9.43
CA THR A 57 2.91 0.57 10.18
C THR A 57 2.31 -0.48 9.26
N VAL A 58 2.82 -1.71 9.37
CA VAL A 58 2.32 -2.85 8.60
C VAL A 58 1.77 -3.87 9.57
N GLU A 59 0.48 -4.18 9.43
CA GLU A 59 -0.15 -5.25 10.19
C GLU A 59 -0.86 -6.20 9.21
N ARG A 60 -0.36 -7.44 9.14
CA ARG A 60 -0.82 -8.42 8.14
C ARG A 60 -0.71 -7.84 6.73
N ASN A 61 -1.84 -7.63 6.05
CA ASN A 61 -1.90 -7.06 4.69
C ASN A 61 -2.41 -5.62 4.66
N VAL A 62 -2.38 -4.92 5.79
CA VAL A 62 -2.78 -3.51 5.90
C VAL A 62 -1.55 -2.68 6.21
N VAL A 63 -1.30 -1.68 5.38
CA VAL A 63 -0.28 -0.64 5.63
C VAL A 63 -1.01 0.62 6.07
N GLU A 64 -0.75 1.08 7.27
CA GLU A 64 -1.24 2.34 7.77
C GLU A 64 -0.13 3.39 7.69
N ILE A 65 -0.43 4.51 7.08
CA ILE A 65 0.46 5.64 6.95
C ILE A 65 -0.16 6.81 7.71
N THR A 66 0.59 7.36 8.65
CA THR A 66 0.23 8.59 9.37
C THR A 66 1.31 9.63 9.13
N ALA A 67 0.92 10.83 8.74
CA ALA A 67 1.83 11.96 8.56
C ALA A 67 1.31 13.16 9.34
N ARG A 68 2.19 13.84 10.10
CA ARG A 68 1.84 15.02 10.88
C ARG A 68 2.52 16.25 10.31
N ARG A 69 1.73 17.26 10.00
CA ARG A 69 2.22 18.55 9.54
C ARG A 69 2.04 19.57 10.63
N GLN A 70 3.15 20.07 11.15
CA GLN A 70 3.16 21.07 12.21
C GLN A 70 2.94 22.48 11.63
N PRO A 71 2.18 23.35 12.33
CA PRO A 71 2.15 24.76 11.98
C PRO A 71 3.52 25.40 12.27
N ILE A 72 3.91 26.36 11.45
CA ILE A 72 5.14 27.15 11.65
C ILE A 72 4.95 28.30 12.65
N ARG A 73 3.75 28.44 13.22
CA ARG A 73 3.38 29.56 14.14
C ARG A 73 4.15 29.49 15.42
N GLN A 74 4.45 30.67 15.95
CA GLN A 74 5.04 30.87 17.26
C GLN A 74 4.07 31.61 18.19
N GLU A 75 4.36 31.64 19.47
CA GLU A 75 3.59 32.40 20.45
C GLU A 75 3.67 33.90 20.14
N GLY A 76 2.52 34.56 20.03
CA GLY A 76 2.41 35.98 19.67
C GLY A 76 2.17 36.26 18.19
N ASP A 77 2.19 35.26 17.33
CA ASP A 77 1.88 35.45 15.91
C ASP A 77 0.39 35.77 15.69
N GLU A 78 0.11 36.78 14.90
CA GLU A 78 -1.22 37.11 14.42
C GLU A 78 -1.43 36.41 13.07
N VAL A 79 -2.36 35.44 13.01
CA VAL A 79 -2.66 34.71 11.76
C VAL A 79 -3.57 35.54 10.89
N ILE A 80 -3.07 36.00 9.75
CA ILE A 80 -3.81 36.80 8.77
C ILE A 80 -4.59 35.88 7.81
N VAL A 81 -3.94 34.81 7.33
CA VAL A 81 -4.53 33.82 6.41
C VAL A 81 -4.02 32.42 6.78
N ASP A 82 -4.90 31.44 6.83
CA ASP A 82 -4.57 30.03 7.10
C ASP A 82 -5.31 29.11 6.14
N GLU A 83 -4.72 28.88 4.97
CA GLU A 83 -5.22 27.98 3.92
C GLU A 83 -4.43 26.66 3.86
N ARG A 84 -3.32 26.56 4.60
CA ARG A 84 -2.49 25.36 4.60
C ARG A 84 -3.12 24.27 5.47
N PRO A 85 -3.44 23.09 4.90
CA PRO A 85 -3.89 21.97 5.69
C PRO A 85 -2.78 21.53 6.67
N GLN A 86 -3.12 21.47 7.95
CA GLN A 86 -2.21 21.10 9.05
C GLN A 86 -2.81 19.99 9.90
N GLY A 87 -2.03 19.42 10.80
CA GLY A 87 -2.45 18.36 11.69
C GLY A 87 -2.12 16.98 11.15
N GLU A 88 -2.93 16.01 11.52
CA GLU A 88 -2.71 14.61 11.19
C GLU A 88 -3.43 14.23 9.88
N PHE A 89 -2.68 13.55 9.03
CA PHE A 89 -3.15 12.91 7.79
C PHE A 89 -2.97 11.41 7.96
N ARG A 90 -3.97 10.65 7.52
CA ARG A 90 -3.94 9.19 7.65
C ARG A 90 -4.39 8.54 6.37
N ARG A 91 -3.71 7.45 5.99
CA ARG A 91 -4.11 6.59 4.90
C ARG A 91 -3.87 5.13 5.22
N GLN A 92 -4.81 4.28 4.80
CA GLN A 92 -4.67 2.83 4.87
C GLN A 92 -4.64 2.25 3.46
N LEU A 93 -3.73 1.32 3.23
CA LEU A 93 -3.58 0.56 2.00
C LEU A 93 -3.81 -0.91 2.32
N PHE A 94 -4.68 -1.55 1.55
CA PHE A 94 -4.92 -2.97 1.63
C PHE A 94 -4.09 -3.67 0.56
N LEU A 95 -3.12 -4.46 0.97
CA LEU A 95 -2.23 -5.19 0.08
C LEU A 95 -2.90 -6.48 -0.39
N GLY A 96 -2.75 -6.79 -1.68
CA GLY A 96 -3.16 -8.08 -2.22
C GLY A 96 -2.29 -9.22 -1.65
N GLU A 97 -2.83 -10.43 -1.62
CA GLU A 97 -2.12 -11.63 -1.10
C GLU A 97 -0.85 -11.98 -1.90
N ASN A 98 -0.74 -11.44 -3.10
CA ASN A 98 0.42 -11.62 -3.96
C ASN A 98 1.59 -10.69 -3.64
N LEU A 99 1.44 -9.79 -2.67
CA LEU A 99 2.49 -8.87 -2.23
C LEU A 99 3.15 -9.37 -0.95
N ASP A 100 4.42 -9.02 -0.76
CA ASP A 100 5.18 -9.35 0.45
C ASP A 100 5.28 -8.12 1.36
N PRO A 101 4.41 -8.00 2.38
CA PRO A 101 4.42 -6.86 3.29
C PRO A 101 5.68 -6.81 4.16
N ASN A 102 6.36 -7.94 4.37
CA ASN A 102 7.57 -8.00 5.20
C ASN A 102 8.80 -7.40 4.50
N LYS A 103 8.74 -7.27 3.17
CA LYS A 103 9.79 -6.66 2.36
C LYS A 103 9.41 -5.25 1.88
N LEU A 104 8.37 -4.65 2.47
CA LEU A 104 8.02 -3.27 2.20
C LEU A 104 9.17 -2.35 2.61
N SER A 105 9.52 -1.43 1.73
CA SER A 105 10.45 -0.34 2.02
C SER A 105 9.79 1.02 1.81
N ALA A 106 10.19 2.00 2.60
CA ALA A 106 9.68 3.36 2.55
C ALA A 106 10.84 4.35 2.44
N ALA A 107 10.66 5.36 1.60
CA ALA A 107 11.60 6.48 1.46
C ALA A 107 10.82 7.78 1.31
N CYS A 108 11.32 8.85 1.94
CA CYS A 108 10.75 10.19 1.80
C CYS A 108 11.78 11.13 1.19
N ASP A 109 11.45 11.71 0.05
CA ASP A 109 12.31 12.69 -0.64
C ASP A 109 11.45 13.83 -1.18
N ARG A 110 11.90 15.06 -0.97
CA ARG A 110 11.26 16.30 -1.49
C ARG A 110 9.74 16.36 -1.28
N GLY A 111 9.27 15.91 -0.12
CA GLY A 111 7.84 15.93 0.21
C GLY A 111 6.99 14.84 -0.46
N VAL A 112 7.64 13.80 -0.96
CA VAL A 112 6.98 12.60 -1.51
C VAL A 112 7.43 11.37 -0.71
N LEU A 113 6.46 10.68 -0.11
CA LEU A 113 6.67 9.38 0.52
C LEU A 113 6.46 8.29 -0.53
N THR A 114 7.47 7.49 -0.78
CA THR A 114 7.42 6.36 -1.71
C THR A 114 7.50 5.06 -0.95
N LEU A 115 6.50 4.21 -1.11
CA LEU A 115 6.50 2.83 -0.62
C LEU A 115 6.78 1.89 -1.78
N THR A 116 7.69 0.94 -1.59
CA THR A 116 7.97 -0.12 -2.56
C THR A 116 7.64 -1.46 -1.94
N ILE A 117 6.72 -2.20 -2.55
CA ILE A 117 6.23 -3.49 -2.07
C ILE A 117 6.51 -4.55 -3.15
N PRO A 118 7.40 -5.52 -2.93
CA PRO A 118 7.67 -6.56 -3.92
C PRO A 118 6.53 -7.59 -3.97
N VAL A 119 6.40 -8.23 -5.13
CA VAL A 119 5.55 -9.41 -5.28
C VAL A 119 6.15 -10.56 -4.48
N SER A 120 5.31 -11.28 -3.75
CA SER A 120 5.73 -12.46 -2.98
C SER A 120 6.33 -13.53 -3.89
N GLU A 121 7.44 -14.12 -3.49
CA GLU A 121 8.08 -15.20 -4.22
C GLU A 121 7.13 -16.39 -4.47
N ALA A 122 6.25 -16.66 -3.49
CA ALA A 122 5.25 -17.72 -3.62
C ALA A 122 4.20 -17.45 -4.72
N SER A 123 4.03 -16.17 -5.08
CA SER A 123 3.06 -15.73 -6.11
C SER A 123 3.67 -15.57 -7.50
N LYS A 124 5.00 -15.77 -7.64
CA LYS A 124 5.65 -15.70 -8.93
C LYS A 124 5.39 -16.95 -9.76
N PRO A 125 5.22 -16.83 -11.08
CA PRO A 125 5.11 -17.99 -11.97
C PRO A 125 6.36 -18.87 -11.85
N ARG A 126 6.19 -20.14 -11.57
CA ARG A 126 7.26 -21.14 -11.58
C ARG A 126 7.06 -22.13 -12.69
N LYS A 127 8.14 -22.50 -13.38
CA LYS A 127 8.13 -23.58 -14.32
C LYS A 127 8.09 -24.91 -13.56
N VAL A 128 7.09 -25.74 -13.86
CA VAL A 128 7.02 -27.10 -13.33
C VAL A 128 7.67 -28.04 -14.33
N GLU A 129 8.66 -28.82 -13.90
CA GLU A 129 9.25 -29.86 -14.71
C GLU A 129 8.33 -31.09 -14.69
N ILE A 130 7.97 -31.58 -15.87
CA ILE A 130 7.16 -32.77 -16.02
C ILE A 130 8.11 -33.98 -16.01
N GLY A 131 8.14 -34.71 -14.91
CA GLY A 131 8.85 -35.98 -14.82
C GLY A 131 8.22 -37.00 -15.76
N GLY A 132 8.94 -37.39 -16.78
CA GLY A 132 8.56 -38.53 -17.63
C GLY A 132 8.78 -39.82 -16.86
N SER A 133 7.71 -40.60 -16.57
CA SER A 133 7.83 -41.99 -16.18
C SER A 133 8.34 -42.77 -17.38
N GLN A 134 9.62 -43.11 -17.42
CA GLN A 134 10.10 -44.21 -18.27
C GLN A 134 9.54 -45.52 -17.69
N GLN A 135 8.32 -45.86 -18.10
CA GLN A 135 7.87 -47.23 -17.99
C GLN A 135 8.73 -48.07 -18.97
N GLY A 136 9.57 -48.92 -18.37
CA GLY A 136 10.44 -49.82 -19.10
C GLY A 136 9.67 -50.60 -20.12
N ARG A 137 10.04 -50.46 -21.38
CA ARG A 137 9.75 -51.47 -22.40
C ARG A 137 10.56 -52.71 -22.04
N GLN A 138 9.94 -53.68 -21.40
CA GLN A 138 10.44 -55.05 -21.37
C GLN A 138 10.36 -55.57 -22.80
N SER A 139 11.52 -55.74 -23.41
CA SER A 139 11.68 -56.47 -24.65
C SER A 139 11.38 -57.94 -24.35
N VAL A 140 10.27 -58.44 -24.88
CA VAL A 140 10.00 -59.87 -24.91
C VAL A 140 10.97 -60.48 -25.91
N GLN A 141 12.00 -61.15 -25.38
CA GLN A 141 12.83 -62.05 -26.20
C GLN A 141 11.99 -63.29 -26.56
N THR A 142 11.58 -63.37 -27.81
CA THR A 142 11.07 -64.59 -28.42
C THR A 142 12.25 -65.52 -28.62
N ASP A 143 12.32 -66.55 -27.82
CA ASP A 143 13.21 -67.68 -27.98
C ASP A 143 12.73 -68.47 -29.23
N SER A 144 13.48 -68.37 -30.34
CA SER A 144 13.28 -69.20 -31.55
C SER A 144 14.07 -70.46 -31.41
N GLY A 145 13.34 -71.49 -30.92
CA GLY A 145 13.88 -72.82 -30.79
C GLY A 145 14.43 -73.37 -32.12
N GLN A 146 15.62 -73.88 -32.03
CA GLN A 146 16.33 -74.64 -33.03
C GLN A 146 15.52 -75.88 -33.45
N ARG A 147 15.22 -76.01 -34.72
CA ARG A 147 14.87 -77.28 -35.33
C ARG A 147 16.13 -77.92 -35.88
N GLN A 148 16.57 -78.96 -35.20
CA GLN A 148 17.56 -79.90 -35.75
C GLN A 148 16.90 -80.71 -36.86
N SER A 149 17.49 -80.67 -38.03
CA SER A 149 17.22 -81.63 -39.12
C SER A 149 18.12 -82.84 -38.92
N VAL A 150 17.48 -83.99 -38.77
CA VAL A 150 18.15 -85.26 -38.79
C VAL A 150 17.95 -85.81 -40.16
N ASN A 151 19.05 -86.07 -40.84
CA ASN A 151 19.13 -86.83 -42.07
C ASN A 151 19.16 -88.32 -41.77
N ALA A 152 18.47 -89.03 -42.56
CA ALA A 152 18.74 -90.47 -42.94
C ALA A 152 18.58 -90.64 -44.43
#